data_71d3cbce9cd1e1fa02c764df5f0d55e3
#
_entry.id   71d3cbce9cd1e1fa02c764df5f0d55e3
#
_cell.length_a   1.000
_cell.length_b   1.000
_cell.length_c   1.000
_cell.angle_alpha   90.00
_cell.angle_beta   90.00
_cell.angle_gamma   90.00
#
_symmetry.space_group_name_H-M   'P 1'
#
loop_
_entity.id
_entity.type
_entity.pdbx_description
1 polymer ?
#
loop_
_entity_poly.entity_id
_entity_poly.type
_entity_poly.pdbx_seq_one_letter_code
_entity_poly.pdbx_strand_id
1 'polypeptide(L)'
;MSAPQGARLVLATHNPHKVAELREILADVLADRGLDVDLDRAVVGAGDFPGLGEPVEDGDSFAANALIKARAVCAATGLPALADDSGLAVDILGGSPGIFSARWSGKPAGGADRGVRDRANVVLLLEQLDDVLDEHRGAGFVCAVALVTPSGGEHVEHGEVRGVLAREPQGDNGFGYDPILQVDPERTLAQFSNAEKNAISHRGRALRAIAPRLVDLLVADVSTS
;
A
#
# COMPACT_ATOMS: atom_id res chain seq x y z
N MET A 1 22.68 -3.89 10.22
CA MET A 1 22.72 -4.84 9.08
C MET A 1 23.52 -4.21 7.95
N SER A 2 24.22 -5.03 7.11
CA SER A 2 24.96 -4.47 5.98
C SER A 2 23.98 -4.19 4.84
N ALA A 3 23.91 -2.94 4.41
CA ALA A 3 23.07 -2.54 3.29
C ALA A 3 23.62 -3.06 1.95
N PRO A 4 22.78 -3.42 0.98
CA PRO A 4 23.22 -3.66 -0.40
C PRO A 4 24.00 -2.47 -0.95
N GLN A 5 25.05 -2.74 -1.75
CA GLN A 5 25.90 -1.69 -2.29
C GLN A 5 25.11 -0.73 -3.18
N GLY A 6 25.09 0.55 -2.82
CA GLY A 6 24.39 1.62 -3.55
C GLY A 6 22.93 1.83 -3.12
N ALA A 7 22.43 1.07 -2.14
CA ALA A 7 21.07 1.28 -1.60
C ALA A 7 20.97 2.63 -0.89
N ARG A 8 19.91 3.39 -1.18
CA ARG A 8 19.62 4.73 -0.63
C ARG A 8 18.22 4.83 -0.02
N LEU A 9 17.31 3.95 -0.42
CA LEU A 9 15.93 3.88 0.06
C LEU A 9 15.53 2.43 0.22
N VAL A 10 14.91 2.09 1.35
CA VAL A 10 14.36 0.76 1.61
C VAL A 10 12.84 0.83 1.60
N LEU A 11 12.19 0.06 0.74
CA LEU A 11 10.75 -0.17 0.85
C LEU A 11 10.50 -1.30 1.87
N ALA A 12 9.72 -1.02 2.92
CA ALA A 12 9.42 -1.93 4.02
C ALA A 12 8.46 -3.04 3.59
N THR A 13 8.87 -3.84 2.62
CA THR A 13 8.07 -4.95 2.05
C THR A 13 8.97 -6.09 1.59
N HIS A 14 8.47 -7.32 1.73
CA HIS A 14 9.05 -8.52 1.14
C HIS A 14 8.46 -8.85 -0.25
N ASN A 15 7.55 -8.01 -0.76
CA ASN A 15 6.92 -8.21 -2.07
C ASN A 15 7.70 -7.48 -3.18
N PRO A 16 8.39 -8.20 -4.09
CA PRO A 16 9.18 -7.59 -5.16
C PRO A 16 8.32 -6.79 -6.16
N HIS A 17 7.05 -7.13 -6.34
CA HIS A 17 6.14 -6.37 -7.21
C HIS A 17 5.89 -4.94 -6.69
N LYS A 18 5.82 -4.76 -5.37
CA LYS A 18 5.70 -3.41 -4.79
C LYS A 18 6.96 -2.57 -5.01
N VAL A 19 8.13 -3.20 -4.96
CA VAL A 19 9.41 -2.51 -5.24
C VAL A 19 9.48 -2.09 -6.70
N ALA A 20 9.08 -2.96 -7.63
CA ALA A 20 9.02 -2.64 -9.06
C ALA A 20 8.05 -1.49 -9.35
N GLU A 21 6.82 -1.52 -8.78
CA GLU A 21 5.84 -0.43 -8.91
C GLU A 21 6.40 0.91 -8.44
N LEU A 22 7.09 0.93 -7.30
CA LEU A 22 7.73 2.16 -6.80
C LEU A 22 8.80 2.67 -7.77
N ARG A 23 9.66 1.78 -8.27
CA ARG A 23 10.72 2.15 -9.23
C ARG A 23 10.16 2.73 -10.53
N GLU A 24 9.08 2.15 -11.07
CA GLU A 24 8.38 2.68 -12.25
C GLU A 24 7.88 4.11 -12.00
N ILE A 25 7.20 4.36 -10.87
CA ILE A 25 6.70 5.70 -10.52
C ILE A 25 7.85 6.70 -10.35
N LEU A 26 8.97 6.29 -9.72
CA LEU A 26 10.14 7.15 -9.56
C LEU A 26 10.83 7.43 -10.89
N ALA A 27 10.90 6.45 -11.80
CA ALA A 27 11.48 6.63 -13.12
C ALA A 27 10.72 7.71 -13.93
N ASP A 28 9.38 7.70 -13.88
CA ASP A 28 8.57 8.73 -14.53
C ASP A 28 8.88 10.13 -13.98
N VAL A 29 8.95 10.28 -12.66
CA VAL A 29 9.24 11.58 -12.01
C VAL A 29 10.69 12.05 -12.30
N LEU A 30 11.65 11.12 -12.35
CA LEU A 30 13.04 11.44 -12.72
C LEU A 30 13.13 11.89 -14.16
N ALA A 31 12.45 11.20 -15.10
CA ALA A 31 12.41 11.56 -16.52
C ALA A 31 11.80 12.96 -16.73
N ASP A 32 10.71 13.28 -16.06
CA ASP A 32 10.07 14.59 -16.11
C ASP A 32 10.98 15.73 -15.63
N ARG A 33 11.92 15.42 -14.73
CA ARG A 33 12.91 16.38 -14.19
C ARG A 33 14.25 16.38 -14.93
N GLY A 34 14.44 15.51 -15.93
CA GLY A 34 15.71 15.34 -16.63
C GLY A 34 16.85 14.82 -15.74
N LEU A 35 16.52 14.00 -14.73
CA LEU A 35 17.45 13.42 -13.76
C LEU A 35 17.65 11.94 -14.06
N ASP A 36 18.85 11.42 -13.74
CA ASP A 36 19.19 10.01 -13.90
C ASP A 36 19.68 9.43 -12.56
N VAL A 37 19.04 8.35 -12.13
CA VAL A 37 19.37 7.58 -10.92
C VAL A 37 19.24 6.10 -11.23
N ASP A 38 20.23 5.29 -10.92
CA ASP A 38 20.14 3.82 -10.99
C ASP A 38 19.19 3.31 -9.90
N LEU A 39 17.89 3.26 -10.22
CA LEU A 39 16.83 2.86 -9.29
C LEU A 39 16.94 1.39 -8.87
N ASP A 40 17.54 0.52 -9.68
CA ASP A 40 17.71 -0.89 -9.33
C ASP A 40 18.69 -1.07 -8.16
N ARG A 41 19.66 -0.19 -8.07
CA ARG A 41 20.60 -0.15 -6.95
C ARG A 41 20.13 0.74 -5.80
N ALA A 42 19.52 1.87 -6.11
CA ALA A 42 19.16 2.88 -5.10
C ALA A 42 17.94 2.49 -4.26
N VAL A 43 16.96 1.78 -4.84
CA VAL A 43 15.70 1.41 -4.19
C VAL A 43 15.65 -0.11 -4.00
N VAL A 44 15.69 -0.55 -2.75
CA VAL A 44 15.69 -1.97 -2.37
C VAL A 44 14.48 -2.32 -1.51
N GLY A 45 14.15 -3.60 -1.39
CA GLY A 45 13.09 -4.09 -0.51
C GLY A 45 13.62 -4.57 0.85
N ALA A 46 12.73 -4.74 1.82
CA ALA A 46 13.06 -5.36 3.11
C ALA A 46 13.59 -6.80 2.93
N GLY A 47 13.17 -7.49 1.86
CA GLY A 47 13.67 -8.83 1.51
C GLY A 47 15.15 -8.90 1.19
N ASP A 48 15.80 -7.78 0.87
CA ASP A 48 17.23 -7.70 0.57
C ASP A 48 18.09 -7.62 1.87
N PHE A 49 17.44 -7.58 3.05
CA PHE A 49 18.09 -7.53 4.35
C PHE A 49 17.80 -8.81 5.16
N PRO A 50 18.69 -9.81 5.15
CA PRO A 50 18.50 -11.05 5.91
C PRO A 50 18.26 -10.80 7.40
N GLY A 51 17.17 -11.35 7.93
CA GLY A 51 16.82 -11.23 9.35
C GLY A 51 16.05 -9.95 9.72
N LEU A 52 15.69 -9.12 8.78
CA LEU A 52 14.79 -8.00 9.02
C LEU A 52 13.35 -8.53 9.21
N GLY A 53 12.85 -8.46 10.46
CA GLY A 53 11.50 -8.90 10.81
C GLY A 53 10.44 -7.85 10.50
N GLU A 54 9.19 -8.29 10.39
CA GLU A 54 8.06 -7.39 10.30
C GLU A 54 7.64 -6.92 11.70
N PRO A 55 7.49 -5.60 11.94
CA PRO A 55 7.00 -5.09 13.22
C PRO A 55 5.52 -5.40 13.40
N VAL A 56 5.06 -5.40 14.66
CA VAL A 56 3.64 -5.49 14.97
C VAL A 56 2.96 -4.19 14.57
N GLU A 57 1.90 -4.29 13.79
CA GLU A 57 1.05 -3.17 13.37
C GLU A 57 -0.05 -2.96 14.43
N ASP A 58 0.26 -2.19 15.47
CA ASP A 58 -0.64 -1.87 16.58
C ASP A 58 -1.12 -0.40 16.57
N GLY A 59 -0.91 0.30 15.47
CA GLY A 59 -1.40 1.65 15.24
C GLY A 59 -2.91 1.71 15.08
N ASP A 60 -3.48 2.88 15.32
CA ASP A 60 -4.92 3.17 15.24
C ASP A 60 -5.38 3.67 13.86
N SER A 61 -4.47 3.80 12.92
CA SER A 61 -4.73 4.32 11.57
C SER A 61 -3.74 3.72 10.56
N PHE A 62 -4.07 3.81 9.25
CA PHE A 62 -3.14 3.41 8.18
C PHE A 62 -1.83 4.21 8.26
N ALA A 63 -1.90 5.51 8.56
CA ALA A 63 -0.72 6.36 8.72
C ALA A 63 0.16 5.89 9.89
N ALA A 64 -0.44 5.56 11.04
CA ALA A 64 0.29 5.06 12.20
C ALA A 64 0.99 3.72 11.89
N ASN A 65 0.29 2.77 11.25
CA ASN A 65 0.87 1.49 10.86
C ASN A 65 1.99 1.65 9.82
N ALA A 66 1.82 2.52 8.82
CA ALA A 66 2.88 2.82 7.85
C ALA A 66 4.12 3.42 8.54
N LEU A 67 3.93 4.36 9.48
CA LEU A 67 5.02 4.94 10.26
C LEU A 67 5.72 3.90 11.14
N ILE A 68 5.00 3.01 11.82
CA ILE A 68 5.58 1.91 12.62
C ILE A 68 6.52 1.06 11.75
N LYS A 69 6.06 0.66 10.56
CA LYS A 69 6.88 -0.12 9.60
C LYS A 69 8.10 0.65 9.12
N ALA A 70 7.92 1.90 8.70
CA ALA A 70 9.02 2.72 8.18
C ALA A 70 10.07 3.01 9.25
N ARG A 71 9.65 3.34 10.49
CA ARG A 71 10.57 3.55 11.64
C ARG A 71 11.39 2.31 11.96
N ALA A 72 10.74 1.14 12.01
CA ALA A 72 11.42 -0.12 12.30
C ALA A 72 12.50 -0.44 11.25
N VAL A 73 12.17 -0.30 9.97
CA VAL A 73 13.10 -0.55 8.87
C VAL A 73 14.23 0.49 8.84
N CYS A 74 13.91 1.78 9.01
CA CYS A 74 14.90 2.85 9.08
C CYS A 74 15.90 2.63 10.23
N ALA A 75 15.40 2.31 11.43
CA ALA A 75 16.25 2.03 12.60
C ALA A 75 17.15 0.81 12.40
N ALA A 76 16.65 -0.25 11.76
CA ALA A 76 17.40 -1.48 11.55
C ALA A 76 18.45 -1.38 10.44
N THR A 77 18.19 -0.58 9.39
CA THR A 77 19.05 -0.48 8.20
C THR A 77 19.96 0.73 8.21
N GLY A 78 19.61 1.79 8.97
CA GLY A 78 20.28 3.09 8.93
C GLY A 78 20.02 3.88 7.66
N LEU A 79 19.10 3.43 6.80
CA LEU A 79 18.72 4.07 5.54
C LEU A 79 17.32 4.71 5.66
N PRO A 80 17.02 5.72 4.84
CA PRO A 80 15.65 6.17 4.64
C PRO A 80 14.74 4.98 4.29
N ALA A 81 13.57 4.92 4.93
CA ALA A 81 12.64 3.82 4.74
C ALA A 81 11.25 4.33 4.36
N LEU A 82 10.65 3.69 3.37
CA LEU A 82 9.28 3.92 2.92
C LEU A 82 8.43 2.71 3.29
N ALA A 83 7.23 2.93 3.83
CA ALA A 83 6.27 1.87 4.10
C ALA A 83 4.88 2.28 3.68
N ASP A 84 4.05 1.33 3.30
CA ASP A 84 2.63 1.53 3.04
C ASP A 84 1.75 0.69 3.97
N ASP A 85 0.59 1.24 4.32
CA ASP A 85 -0.52 0.48 4.90
C ASP A 85 -1.82 0.86 4.22
N SER A 86 -2.71 -0.11 3.99
CA SER A 86 -3.91 0.11 3.19
C SER A 86 -5.04 -0.85 3.52
N GLY A 87 -6.27 -0.41 3.25
CA GLY A 87 -7.45 -1.23 3.42
C GLY A 87 -8.70 -0.58 2.84
N LEU A 88 -9.83 -1.26 3.03
CA LEU A 88 -11.15 -0.78 2.65
C LEU A 88 -11.75 0.04 3.79
N ALA A 89 -12.33 1.19 3.48
CA ALA A 89 -13.11 2.02 4.38
C ALA A 89 -14.55 2.12 3.86
N VAL A 90 -15.54 1.70 4.66
CA VAL A 90 -16.96 1.74 4.32
C VAL A 90 -17.64 2.85 5.12
N ASP A 91 -18.34 3.75 4.42
CA ASP A 91 -18.85 4.98 5.03
C ASP A 91 -19.86 4.73 6.14
N ILE A 92 -20.86 3.88 5.90
CA ILE A 92 -21.88 3.58 6.90
C ILE A 92 -21.34 2.82 8.11
N LEU A 93 -20.18 2.17 7.97
CA LEU A 93 -19.47 1.49 9.05
C LEU A 93 -18.43 2.39 9.74
N GLY A 94 -18.51 3.71 9.52
CA GLY A 94 -17.57 4.67 10.12
C GLY A 94 -16.12 4.46 9.71
N GLY A 95 -15.86 3.96 8.50
CA GLY A 95 -14.54 3.65 7.97
C GLY A 95 -14.05 2.23 8.24
N SER A 96 -14.81 1.40 8.95
CA SER A 96 -14.49 -0.03 9.06
C SER A 96 -14.70 -0.75 7.72
N PRO A 97 -13.96 -1.84 7.43
CA PRO A 97 -12.95 -2.55 8.23
C PRO A 97 -11.67 -1.76 8.52
N GLY A 98 -11.29 -0.74 7.73
CA GLY A 98 -10.11 0.09 7.95
C GLY A 98 -8.85 -0.76 8.12
N ILE A 99 -8.07 -0.50 9.16
CA ILE A 99 -6.84 -1.25 9.50
C ILE A 99 -7.07 -2.74 9.80
N PHE A 100 -8.33 -3.16 9.94
CA PHE A 100 -8.69 -4.57 10.13
C PHE A 100 -9.02 -5.29 8.82
N SER A 101 -8.89 -4.63 7.66
CA SER A 101 -9.30 -5.17 6.35
C SER A 101 -8.77 -6.58 6.08
N ALA A 102 -7.50 -6.85 6.36
CA ALA A 102 -6.89 -8.16 6.12
C ALA A 102 -7.34 -9.27 7.11
N ARG A 103 -8.03 -8.91 8.18
CA ARG A 103 -8.44 -9.80 9.28
C ARG A 103 -9.88 -9.57 9.76
N TRP A 104 -10.72 -9.00 8.91
CA TRP A 104 -12.09 -8.61 9.25
C TRP A 104 -12.94 -9.79 9.74
N SER A 105 -12.82 -10.95 9.11
CA SER A 105 -13.46 -12.20 9.54
C SER A 105 -12.75 -12.92 10.70
N GLY A 106 -11.74 -12.28 11.30
CA GLY A 106 -10.93 -12.89 12.35
C GLY A 106 -9.79 -13.75 11.79
N LYS A 107 -9.13 -14.49 12.71
CA LYS A 107 -8.07 -15.43 12.35
C LYS A 107 -8.71 -16.81 12.16
N PRO A 108 -8.71 -17.38 10.95
CA PRO A 108 -9.21 -18.73 10.76
C PRO A 108 -8.33 -19.73 11.51
N ALA A 109 -8.95 -20.72 12.15
CA ALA A 109 -8.24 -21.80 12.79
C ALA A 109 -7.38 -22.55 11.75
N GLY A 110 -6.09 -22.76 12.05
CA GLY A 110 -5.21 -23.57 11.21
C GLY A 110 -4.43 -22.82 10.12
N GLY A 111 -4.42 -21.47 10.09
CA GLY A 111 -3.57 -20.72 9.15
C GLY A 111 -4.04 -20.80 7.70
N ALA A 112 -5.31 -20.51 7.44
CA ALA A 112 -5.88 -20.56 6.11
C ALA A 112 -5.10 -19.71 5.09
N ASP A 113 -5.03 -20.19 3.85
CA ASP A 113 -4.53 -19.49 2.68
C ASP A 113 -5.14 -18.09 2.56
N ARG A 114 -4.37 -17.15 2.00
CA ARG A 114 -4.80 -15.76 1.81
C ARG A 114 -6.13 -15.66 1.06
N GLY A 115 -6.30 -16.41 -0.02
CA GLY A 115 -7.54 -16.39 -0.80
C GLY A 115 -8.77 -16.85 -0.01
N VAL A 116 -8.61 -17.80 0.92
CA VAL A 116 -9.68 -18.24 1.82
C VAL A 116 -10.06 -17.12 2.79
N ARG A 117 -9.07 -16.41 3.35
CA ARG A 117 -9.31 -15.27 4.24
C ARG A 117 -9.98 -14.11 3.53
N ASP A 118 -9.51 -13.78 2.33
CA ASP A 118 -10.07 -12.69 1.52
C ASP A 118 -11.54 -12.95 1.21
N ARG A 119 -11.90 -14.18 0.81
CA ARG A 119 -13.31 -14.56 0.61
C ARG A 119 -14.14 -14.47 1.90
N ALA A 120 -13.63 -14.94 3.02
CA ALA A 120 -14.32 -14.85 4.31
C ALA A 120 -14.55 -13.40 4.75
N ASN A 121 -13.58 -12.50 4.52
CA ASN A 121 -13.71 -11.08 4.79
C ASN A 121 -14.80 -10.44 3.93
N VAL A 122 -14.86 -10.77 2.63
CA VAL A 122 -15.88 -10.29 1.69
C VAL A 122 -17.28 -10.77 2.09
N VAL A 123 -17.43 -12.08 2.38
CA VAL A 123 -18.72 -12.65 2.80
C VAL A 123 -19.24 -11.96 4.05
N LEU A 124 -18.41 -11.87 5.10
CA LEU A 124 -18.82 -11.21 6.35
C LEU A 124 -19.26 -9.76 6.11
N LEU A 125 -18.50 -9.00 5.29
CA LEU A 125 -18.83 -7.61 5.01
C LEU A 125 -20.15 -7.49 4.25
N LEU A 126 -20.41 -8.36 3.25
CA LEU A 126 -21.66 -8.35 2.49
C LEU A 126 -22.87 -8.74 3.37
N GLU A 127 -22.71 -9.71 4.26
CA GLU A 127 -23.75 -10.10 5.23
C GLU A 127 -24.09 -8.95 6.20
N GLN A 128 -23.08 -8.20 6.67
CA GLN A 128 -23.29 -7.01 7.52
C GLN A 128 -24.04 -5.87 6.79
N LEU A 129 -23.96 -5.83 5.46
CA LEU A 129 -24.56 -4.80 4.64
C LEU A 129 -25.81 -5.27 3.86
N ASP A 130 -26.37 -6.43 4.19
CA ASP A 130 -27.43 -7.07 3.40
C ASP A 130 -28.69 -6.18 3.28
N ASP A 131 -29.12 -5.56 4.39
CA ASP A 131 -30.26 -4.67 4.47
C ASP A 131 -29.92 -3.17 4.21
N VAL A 132 -28.66 -2.86 3.91
CA VAL A 132 -28.23 -1.48 3.63
C VAL A 132 -28.61 -1.09 2.20
N LEU A 133 -29.30 0.06 2.05
CA LEU A 133 -29.71 0.60 0.76
C LEU A 133 -28.48 0.97 -0.10
N ASP A 134 -28.61 0.86 -1.43
CA ASP A 134 -27.52 1.10 -2.36
C ASP A 134 -26.90 2.51 -2.23
N GLU A 135 -27.72 3.53 -1.95
CA GLU A 135 -27.27 4.90 -1.74
C GLU A 135 -26.36 5.09 -0.50
N HIS A 136 -26.34 4.11 0.42
CA HIS A 136 -25.53 4.13 1.64
C HIS A 136 -24.35 3.15 1.60
N ARG A 137 -24.10 2.51 0.47
CA ARG A 137 -23.01 1.53 0.29
C ARG A 137 -21.71 2.14 -0.18
N GLY A 138 -21.51 3.47 0.03
CA GLY A 138 -20.29 4.17 -0.31
C GLY A 138 -19.07 3.59 0.42
N ALA A 139 -17.97 3.39 -0.30
CA ALA A 139 -16.73 2.86 0.24
C ALA A 139 -15.52 3.32 -0.59
N GLY A 140 -14.32 3.11 -0.05
CA GLY A 140 -13.09 3.35 -0.79
C GLY A 140 -11.92 2.53 -0.29
N PHE A 141 -11.01 2.20 -1.17
CA PHE A 141 -9.68 1.79 -0.73
C PHE A 141 -8.85 3.02 -0.38
N VAL A 142 -8.22 2.97 0.79
CA VAL A 142 -7.32 4.00 1.31
C VAL A 142 -5.92 3.41 1.47
N CYS A 143 -4.90 4.17 1.10
CA CYS A 143 -3.50 3.85 1.36
C CYS A 143 -2.83 5.05 2.03
N ALA A 144 -2.09 4.81 3.09
CA ALA A 144 -1.10 5.74 3.63
C ALA A 144 0.31 5.23 3.30
N VAL A 145 1.17 6.13 2.82
CA VAL A 145 2.60 5.85 2.58
C VAL A 145 3.40 6.77 3.47
N ALA A 146 4.31 6.20 4.27
CA ALA A 146 5.14 6.92 5.23
C ALA A 146 6.62 6.81 4.86
N LEU A 147 7.33 7.94 4.78
CA LEU A 147 8.77 8.04 4.67
C LEU A 147 9.34 8.42 6.03
N VAL A 148 10.36 7.68 6.48
CA VAL A 148 11.16 7.99 7.67
C VAL A 148 12.62 8.06 7.29
N THR A 149 13.32 9.09 7.74
CA THR A 149 14.77 9.29 7.49
C THR A 149 15.59 9.05 8.75
N PRO A 150 16.88 8.67 8.64
CA PRO A 150 17.76 8.49 9.80
C PRO A 150 17.96 9.76 10.63
N SER A 151 17.74 10.94 10.04
CA SER A 151 17.77 12.23 10.75
C SER A 151 16.51 12.49 11.59
N GLY A 152 15.53 11.59 11.58
CA GLY A 152 14.27 11.72 12.32
C GLY A 152 13.17 12.45 11.55
N GLY A 153 13.37 12.78 10.27
CA GLY A 153 12.32 13.34 9.42
C GLY A 153 11.26 12.30 9.11
N GLU A 154 9.98 12.70 9.24
CA GLU A 154 8.82 11.85 8.92
C GLU A 154 7.87 12.57 7.97
N HIS A 155 7.34 11.85 7.00
CA HIS A 155 6.38 12.39 6.05
C HIS A 155 5.36 11.32 5.65
N VAL A 156 4.09 11.69 5.56
CA VAL A 156 3.00 10.78 5.19
C VAL A 156 2.19 11.38 4.06
N GLU A 157 1.92 10.57 3.05
CA GLU A 157 0.98 10.89 1.96
C GLU A 157 -0.12 9.84 1.88
N HIS A 158 -1.26 10.26 1.34
CA HIS A 158 -2.43 9.41 1.21
C HIS A 158 -2.89 9.30 -0.24
N GLY A 159 -3.48 8.16 -0.54
CA GLY A 159 -4.19 7.94 -1.80
C GLY A 159 -5.47 7.17 -1.56
N GLU A 160 -6.51 7.52 -2.29
CA GLU A 160 -7.83 6.90 -2.15
C GLU A 160 -8.44 6.61 -3.53
N VAL A 161 -9.19 5.51 -3.62
CA VAL A 161 -10.07 5.20 -4.74
C VAL A 161 -11.46 4.96 -4.19
N ARG A 162 -12.39 5.85 -4.54
CA ARG A 162 -13.78 5.79 -4.09
C ARG A 162 -14.66 4.98 -5.05
N GLY A 163 -15.70 4.38 -4.49
CA GLY A 163 -16.70 3.63 -5.21
C GLY A 163 -17.89 3.28 -4.34
N VAL A 164 -18.66 2.29 -4.80
CA VAL A 164 -19.83 1.75 -4.12
C VAL A 164 -19.65 0.23 -3.97
N LEU A 165 -20.09 -0.34 -2.86
CA LEU A 165 -20.04 -1.80 -2.67
C LEU A 165 -21.17 -2.50 -3.44
N ALA A 166 -20.82 -3.37 -4.36
CA ALA A 166 -21.72 -4.28 -5.03
C ALA A 166 -22.40 -5.24 -4.01
N ARG A 167 -23.54 -5.81 -4.37
CA ARG A 167 -24.25 -6.76 -3.51
C ARG A 167 -23.68 -8.18 -3.56
N GLU A 168 -22.94 -8.48 -4.62
CA GLU A 168 -22.27 -9.76 -4.84
C GLU A 168 -20.90 -9.55 -5.50
N PRO A 169 -19.95 -10.48 -5.30
CA PRO A 169 -18.65 -10.40 -5.94
C PRO A 169 -18.73 -10.54 -7.46
N GLN A 170 -17.98 -9.71 -8.19
CA GLN A 170 -17.88 -9.72 -9.66
C GLN A 170 -16.42 -9.60 -10.09
N GLY A 171 -16.02 -10.41 -11.09
CA GLY A 171 -14.66 -10.47 -11.61
C GLY A 171 -13.73 -11.37 -10.78
N ASP A 172 -12.60 -11.73 -11.40
CA ASP A 172 -11.66 -12.71 -10.86
C ASP A 172 -10.25 -12.15 -10.66
N ASN A 173 -10.03 -10.88 -11.03
CA ASN A 173 -8.71 -10.26 -10.91
C ASN A 173 -8.52 -9.60 -9.54
N GLY A 174 -7.26 -9.45 -9.13
CA GLY A 174 -6.90 -8.76 -7.88
C GLY A 174 -7.00 -9.62 -6.63
N PHE A 175 -7.28 -9.00 -5.48
CA PHE A 175 -7.33 -9.64 -4.17
C PHE A 175 -8.19 -8.83 -3.18
N GLY A 176 -8.45 -9.42 -2.02
CA GLY A 176 -9.19 -8.76 -0.95
C GLY A 176 -10.61 -8.39 -1.38
N TYR A 177 -10.94 -7.11 -1.28
CA TYR A 177 -12.29 -6.59 -1.58
C TYR A 177 -12.45 -6.07 -3.02
N ASP A 178 -11.47 -6.29 -3.91
CA ASP A 178 -11.58 -5.88 -5.31
C ASP A 178 -12.86 -6.37 -6.01
N PRO A 179 -13.34 -7.62 -5.74
CA PRO A 179 -14.56 -8.13 -6.40
C PRO A 179 -15.84 -7.41 -6.00
N ILE A 180 -15.83 -6.60 -4.95
CA ILE A 180 -17.05 -5.91 -4.47
C ILE A 180 -16.97 -4.40 -4.51
N LEU A 181 -15.79 -3.78 -4.76
CA LEU A 181 -15.68 -2.33 -4.89
C LEU A 181 -15.88 -1.91 -6.35
N GLN A 182 -17.03 -1.38 -6.67
CA GLN A 182 -17.41 -0.77 -7.94
C GLN A 182 -16.85 0.67 -8.02
N VAL A 183 -15.96 0.93 -8.95
CA VAL A 183 -15.30 2.25 -9.13
C VAL A 183 -15.77 2.98 -10.39
N ASP A 184 -16.48 2.31 -11.26
CA ASP A 184 -17.28 2.87 -12.33
C ASP A 184 -18.70 2.23 -12.29
N PRO A 185 -19.71 2.81 -12.97
CA PRO A 185 -21.09 2.35 -12.86
C PRO A 185 -21.33 0.87 -13.17
N GLU A 186 -20.42 0.24 -13.90
CA GLU A 186 -20.63 -1.11 -14.43
C GLU A 186 -19.58 -2.14 -13.97
N ARG A 187 -18.45 -1.70 -13.37
CA ARG A 187 -17.31 -2.59 -13.08
C ARG A 187 -16.79 -2.47 -11.66
N THR A 188 -16.55 -3.62 -11.04
CA THR A 188 -15.73 -3.72 -9.83
C THR A 188 -14.24 -3.69 -10.19
N LEU A 189 -13.36 -3.43 -9.21
CA LEU A 189 -11.91 -3.45 -9.42
C LEU A 189 -11.39 -4.81 -9.90
N ALA A 190 -12.08 -5.90 -9.59
CA ALA A 190 -11.71 -7.24 -10.07
C ALA A 190 -12.04 -7.50 -11.56
N GLN A 191 -12.75 -6.58 -12.21
CA GLN A 191 -13.07 -6.63 -13.64
C GLN A 191 -12.13 -5.75 -14.49
N PHE A 192 -11.20 -5.04 -13.84
CA PHE A 192 -10.17 -4.26 -14.51
C PHE A 192 -8.95 -5.15 -14.81
N SER A 193 -8.24 -4.86 -15.90
CA SER A 193 -6.89 -5.39 -16.11
C SER A 193 -5.92 -4.83 -15.06
N ASN A 194 -4.78 -5.49 -14.88
CA ASN A 194 -3.76 -4.99 -13.95
C ASN A 194 -3.27 -3.57 -14.31
N ALA A 195 -3.13 -3.28 -15.60
CA ALA A 195 -2.70 -1.96 -16.07
C ALA A 195 -3.72 -0.87 -15.75
N GLU A 196 -5.02 -1.10 -16.06
CA GLU A 196 -6.10 -0.17 -15.71
C GLU A 196 -6.19 0.05 -14.21
N LYS A 197 -6.13 -1.04 -13.41
CA LYS A 197 -6.18 -0.96 -11.95
C LYS A 197 -5.02 -0.16 -11.38
N ASN A 198 -3.79 -0.38 -11.86
CA ASN A 198 -2.59 0.34 -11.40
C ASN A 198 -2.70 1.84 -11.70
N ALA A 199 -3.27 2.22 -12.84
CA ALA A 199 -3.45 3.62 -13.20
C ALA A 199 -4.34 4.40 -12.22
N ILE A 200 -5.34 3.75 -11.62
CA ILE A 200 -6.31 4.38 -10.71
C ILE A 200 -6.06 4.02 -9.23
N SER A 201 -5.12 3.14 -8.92
CA SER A 201 -4.96 2.54 -7.60
C SER A 201 -4.70 3.58 -6.49
N HIS A 202 -5.28 3.33 -5.32
CA HIS A 202 -5.05 4.11 -4.09
C HIS A 202 -3.57 4.15 -3.71
N ARG A 203 -2.86 3.00 -3.80
CA ARG A 203 -1.42 2.94 -3.56
C ARG A 203 -0.63 3.76 -4.58
N GLY A 204 -0.91 3.60 -5.87
CA GLY A 204 -0.25 4.37 -6.92
C GLY A 204 -0.45 5.89 -6.75
N ARG A 205 -1.64 6.32 -6.28
CA ARG A 205 -1.89 7.74 -5.94
C ARG A 205 -1.03 8.21 -4.78
N ALA A 206 -0.96 7.44 -3.67
CA ALA A 206 -0.13 7.78 -2.51
C ALA A 206 1.37 7.79 -2.87
N LEU A 207 1.85 6.81 -3.65
CA LEU A 207 3.23 6.74 -4.12
C LEU A 207 3.59 7.92 -5.04
N ARG A 208 2.71 8.30 -5.97
CA ARG A 208 2.91 9.48 -6.82
C ARG A 208 2.93 10.78 -6.02
N ALA A 209 2.12 10.89 -4.96
CA ALA A 209 2.12 12.06 -4.10
C ALA A 209 3.45 12.24 -3.36
N ILE A 210 4.06 11.14 -2.87
CA ILE A 210 5.34 11.20 -2.13
C ILE A 210 6.57 11.20 -3.06
N ALA A 211 6.45 10.74 -4.33
CA ALA A 211 7.56 10.53 -5.25
C ALA A 211 8.48 11.76 -5.45
N PRO A 212 7.96 13.02 -5.56
CA PRO A 212 8.83 14.19 -5.67
C PRO A 212 9.83 14.30 -4.51
N ARG A 213 9.40 13.99 -3.30
CA ARG A 213 10.25 14.02 -2.10
C ARG A 213 11.26 12.88 -2.08
N LEU A 214 10.88 11.69 -2.56
CA LEU A 214 11.80 10.57 -2.70
C LEU A 214 12.90 10.86 -3.73
N VAL A 215 12.55 11.50 -4.85
CA VAL A 215 13.52 11.92 -5.87
C VAL A 215 14.50 12.93 -5.29
N ASP A 216 14.01 13.95 -4.56
CA ASP A 216 14.89 14.93 -3.91
C ASP A 216 15.88 14.24 -2.95
N LEU A 217 15.44 13.25 -2.20
CA LEU A 217 16.30 12.45 -1.30
C LEU A 217 17.32 11.62 -2.09
N LEU A 218 16.91 10.96 -3.17
CA LEU A 218 17.78 10.11 -3.98
C LEU A 218 18.84 10.91 -4.74
N VAL A 219 18.57 12.18 -5.07
CA VAL A 219 19.51 13.06 -5.81
C VAL A 219 20.45 13.81 -4.88
N ALA A 220 20.03 14.18 -3.67
CA ALA A 220 20.84 14.96 -2.72
C ALA A 220 22.19 14.30 -2.40
N ASP A 221 22.27 12.97 -2.33
CA ASP A 221 23.49 12.22 -2.05
C ASP A 221 24.48 12.16 -3.21
N VAL A 222 24.09 12.50 -4.44
CA VAL A 222 24.97 12.51 -5.61
C VAL A 222 25.89 13.74 -5.59
N SER A 223 25.47 14.83 -4.92
CA SER A 223 26.17 16.13 -4.92
C SER A 223 27.28 16.23 -3.86
N THR A 224 27.47 15.20 -3.03
CA THR A 224 28.43 15.21 -1.90
C THR A 224 29.58 14.19 -2.06
N SER A 225 29.75 13.57 -3.23
CA SER A 225 30.81 12.57 -3.52
C SER A 225 31.83 13.11 -4.53
#